data_8265e4414808eada14dffa237de9ef43
#
_entry.id   8265e4414808eada14dffa237de9ef43
#
_cell.length_a   1.000
_cell.length_b   1.000
_cell.length_c   1.000
_cell.angle_alpha   90.00
_cell.angle_beta   90.00
_cell.angle_gamma   90.00
#
_symmetry.space_group_name_H-M   'P 1'
#
loop_
_entity.id
_entity.type
_entity.pdbx_description
1 polymer ?
#
loop_
_entity_poly.entity_id
_entity_poly.type
_entity_poly.pdbx_seq_one_letter_code
_entity_poly.pdbx_strand_id
1 'polypeptide(L)'
;NNTMYEMACFGNKLYVVNGGAWASQYKRPGCIMILQDNKWHNVTDEQVKKQIADDPFLDCMNVVQDPQDANHYFVTTYGTGLFEMQGDKVLNHFMSDNSTLTTAAPLYPKNYTRCVGAQIDSKGTLWAVVGGENGPPLVYKKRDGEWGSICQFCDVYDGGILPVVYLKS
;
A
#
# COMPACT_ATOMS: atom_id res chain seq x y z
N ASN A 1 12.41 3.36 -16.43
CA ASN A 1 11.03 2.92 -16.59
C ASN A 1 10.11 4.11 -16.28
N ASN A 2 9.49 4.72 -17.30
CA ASN A 2 8.76 5.98 -17.17
C ASN A 2 7.25 5.78 -16.98
N THR A 3 6.83 4.70 -16.39
CA THR A 3 5.41 4.45 -16.13
C THR A 3 5.09 4.85 -14.71
N MET A 4 4.47 6.00 -14.56
CA MET A 4 3.88 6.49 -13.33
C MET A 4 2.45 5.96 -13.22
N TYR A 5 2.04 5.61 -12.01
CA TYR A 5 0.69 5.09 -11.75
C TYR A 5 -0.15 6.08 -10.96
N GLU A 6 0.34 6.53 -9.84
CA GLU A 6 -0.35 7.47 -8.96
C GLU A 6 0.61 8.52 -8.40
N MET A 7 0.07 9.68 -8.05
CA MET A 7 0.78 10.74 -7.34
C MET A 7 -0.10 11.31 -6.23
N ALA A 8 0.54 11.70 -5.12
CA ALA A 8 -0.11 12.31 -3.97
C ALA A 8 0.74 13.45 -3.42
N CYS A 9 0.09 14.56 -3.05
CA CYS A 9 0.74 15.71 -2.44
C CYS A 9 0.41 15.78 -0.95
N PHE A 10 1.44 15.90 -0.11
CA PHE A 10 1.30 16.09 1.32
C PHE A 10 2.22 17.24 1.77
N GLY A 11 1.61 18.37 2.13
CA GLY A 11 2.38 19.57 2.46
C GLY A 11 3.28 20.00 1.29
N ASN A 12 4.60 20.01 1.50
CA ASN A 12 5.60 20.37 0.49
C ASN A 12 6.22 19.15 -0.22
N LYS A 13 5.68 17.96 -0.02
CA LYS A 13 6.14 16.72 -0.68
C LYS A 13 5.17 16.27 -1.76
N LEU A 14 5.71 15.88 -2.90
CA LEU A 14 5.01 15.12 -3.94
C LEU A 14 5.57 13.70 -3.96
N TYR A 15 4.72 12.72 -3.75
CA TYR A 15 5.04 11.31 -3.94
C TYR A 15 4.51 10.84 -5.29
N VAL A 16 5.31 10.05 -5.99
CA VAL A 16 4.91 9.41 -7.24
C VAL A 16 5.32 7.94 -7.19
N VAL A 17 4.42 7.04 -7.52
CA VAL A 17 4.66 5.60 -7.55
C VAL A 17 4.46 5.01 -8.93
N ASN A 18 5.11 3.88 -9.20
CA ASN A 18 5.21 3.26 -10.52
C ASN A 18 4.40 1.98 -10.68
N GLY A 19 3.34 1.81 -9.93
CA GLY A 19 2.54 0.60 -9.92
C GLY A 19 1.85 0.28 -11.24
N GLY A 20 1.12 -0.82 -11.21
CA GLY A 20 0.29 -1.27 -12.32
C GLY A 20 -0.62 -2.42 -11.89
N ALA A 21 -1.89 -2.33 -12.27
CA ALA A 21 -2.91 -3.32 -11.92
C ALA A 21 -3.29 -4.23 -13.11
N TRP A 22 -2.72 -4.02 -14.29
CA TRP A 22 -3.04 -4.76 -15.50
C TRP A 22 -2.02 -5.83 -15.81
N ALA A 23 -2.43 -6.95 -16.38
CA ALA A 23 -1.57 -8.11 -16.65
C ALA A 23 -0.25 -7.78 -17.37
N SER A 24 -0.24 -6.81 -18.28
CA SER A 24 0.97 -6.34 -18.96
C SER A 24 1.86 -5.44 -18.10
N GLN A 25 1.45 -5.11 -16.89
CA GLN A 25 2.10 -4.15 -16.01
C GLN A 25 2.51 -4.77 -14.66
N TYR A 26 2.26 -6.06 -14.45
CA TYR A 26 2.62 -6.74 -13.20
C TYR A 26 4.13 -6.94 -13.04
N LYS A 27 4.53 -7.09 -11.78
CA LYS A 27 5.89 -7.39 -11.35
C LYS A 27 6.90 -6.30 -11.72
N ARG A 28 6.47 -5.06 -11.69
CA ARG A 28 7.39 -3.94 -11.82
C ARG A 28 8.13 -3.73 -10.51
N PRO A 29 9.46 -3.63 -10.56
CA PRO A 29 10.24 -3.25 -9.38
C PRO A 29 9.67 -1.99 -8.75
N GLY A 30 9.40 -2.02 -7.45
CA GLY A 30 8.81 -0.89 -6.73
C GLY A 30 9.73 0.31 -6.74
N CYS A 31 9.14 1.48 -6.88
CA CYS A 31 9.87 2.74 -6.77
C CYS A 31 8.93 3.81 -6.21
N ILE A 32 9.38 4.46 -5.15
CA ILE A 32 8.72 5.62 -4.57
C ILE A 32 9.60 6.83 -4.92
N MET A 33 9.08 7.73 -5.73
CA MET A 33 9.76 8.97 -6.11
C MET A 33 9.20 10.11 -5.28
N ILE A 34 10.07 10.82 -4.59
CA ILE A 34 9.71 11.90 -3.67
C ILE A 34 10.34 13.20 -4.17
N LEU A 35 9.51 14.19 -4.51
CA LEU A 35 9.96 15.54 -4.78
C LEU A 35 9.73 16.39 -3.54
N GLN A 36 10.81 16.96 -3.03
CA GLN A 36 10.78 17.94 -1.95
C GLN A 36 11.86 19.00 -2.20
N ASP A 37 11.53 20.28 -1.96
CA ASP A 37 12.46 21.40 -2.11
C ASP A 37 13.17 21.41 -3.49
N ASN A 38 12.41 21.14 -4.57
CA ASN A 38 12.88 21.02 -5.97
C ASN A 38 13.94 19.91 -6.19
N LYS A 39 14.03 18.94 -5.30
CA LYS A 39 14.95 17.80 -5.44
C LYS A 39 14.17 16.50 -5.44
N TRP A 40 14.51 15.63 -6.40
CA TRP A 40 13.99 14.27 -6.43
C TRP A 40 14.86 13.35 -5.58
N HIS A 41 14.18 12.51 -4.79
CA HIS A 41 14.73 11.40 -4.06
C HIS A 41 13.94 10.14 -4.41
N ASN A 42 14.62 9.02 -4.63
CA ASN A 42 13.98 7.76 -5.01
C ASN A 42 14.29 6.67 -3.97
N VAL A 43 13.25 6.00 -3.49
CA VAL A 43 13.35 4.76 -2.71
C VAL A 43 13.06 3.60 -3.66
N THR A 44 14.07 2.79 -3.93
CA THR A 44 14.02 1.73 -4.94
C THR A 44 13.75 0.35 -4.33
N ASP A 45 13.32 -0.61 -5.15
CA ASP A 45 13.09 -1.99 -4.73
C ASP A 45 14.35 -2.64 -4.16
N GLU A 46 15.54 -2.36 -4.70
CA GLU A 46 16.81 -2.89 -4.18
C GLU A 46 17.10 -2.40 -2.75
N GLN A 47 16.77 -1.14 -2.44
CA GLN A 47 16.93 -0.58 -1.09
C GLN A 47 15.94 -1.19 -0.11
N VAL A 48 14.68 -1.37 -0.54
CA VAL A 48 13.62 -1.96 0.30
C VAL A 48 13.87 -3.44 0.55
N LYS A 49 14.16 -4.24 -0.47
CA LYS A 49 14.43 -5.68 -0.37
C LYS A 49 15.51 -6.02 0.64
N LYS A 50 16.60 -5.25 0.68
CA LYS A 50 17.69 -5.44 1.66
C LYS A 50 17.23 -5.31 3.12
N GLN A 51 16.09 -4.69 3.37
CA GLN A 51 15.54 -4.47 4.70
C GLN A 51 14.48 -5.51 5.09
N ILE A 52 13.94 -6.27 4.13
CA ILE A 52 12.83 -7.21 4.31
C ILE A 52 13.19 -8.64 3.89
N ALA A 53 14.43 -9.07 4.12
CA ALA A 53 14.92 -10.42 3.83
C ALA A 53 14.68 -10.87 2.37
N ASP A 54 14.88 -9.94 1.41
CA ASP A 54 14.69 -10.13 -0.03
C ASP A 54 13.24 -10.46 -0.46
N ASP A 55 12.25 -10.24 0.40
CA ASP A 55 10.85 -10.29 0.00
C ASP A 55 10.58 -9.27 -1.12
N PRO A 56 9.69 -9.56 -2.06
CA PRO A 56 9.47 -8.69 -3.20
C PRO A 56 8.82 -7.35 -2.80
N PHE A 57 9.33 -6.26 -3.37
CA PHE A 57 8.72 -4.94 -3.33
C PHE A 57 8.36 -4.54 -4.75
N LEU A 58 7.10 -4.75 -5.14
CA LEU A 58 6.64 -4.63 -6.51
C LEU A 58 5.32 -3.85 -6.59
N ASP A 59 5.07 -3.24 -7.75
CA ASP A 59 3.76 -2.70 -8.13
C ASP A 59 3.17 -1.74 -7.09
N CYS A 60 3.92 -0.69 -6.74
CA CYS A 60 3.48 0.34 -5.79
C CYS A 60 2.27 1.09 -6.34
N MET A 61 1.14 1.07 -5.60
CA MET A 61 -0.15 1.56 -6.07
C MET A 61 -0.51 2.94 -5.54
N ASN A 62 -0.24 3.18 -4.26
CA ASN A 62 -0.64 4.43 -3.59
C ASN A 62 0.33 4.73 -2.44
N VAL A 63 0.51 6.00 -2.12
CA VAL A 63 1.23 6.47 -0.93
C VAL A 63 0.30 7.33 -0.09
N VAL A 64 0.32 7.11 1.22
CA VAL A 64 -0.33 8.00 2.17
C VAL A 64 0.61 8.38 3.30
N GLN A 65 0.78 9.69 3.52
CA GLN A 65 1.64 10.24 4.55
C GLN A 65 0.87 10.40 5.87
N ASP A 66 1.53 10.11 6.98
CA ASP A 66 1.00 10.41 8.31
C ASP A 66 0.89 11.94 8.50
N PRO A 67 -0.30 12.47 8.81
CA PRO A 67 -0.48 13.90 9.00
C PRO A 67 0.31 14.47 10.19
N GLN A 68 0.78 13.63 11.12
CA GLN A 68 1.54 14.03 12.31
C GLN A 68 3.05 13.86 12.15
N ASP A 69 3.51 13.10 11.15
CA ASP A 69 4.93 12.91 10.86
C ASP A 69 5.17 12.86 9.34
N ALA A 70 5.72 13.94 8.80
CA ALA A 70 5.99 14.07 7.37
C ALA A 70 7.02 13.06 6.82
N ASN A 71 7.72 12.32 7.65
CA ASN A 71 8.63 11.25 7.22
C ASN A 71 8.03 9.85 7.39
N HIS A 72 6.90 9.74 8.07
CA HIS A 72 6.16 8.50 8.25
C HIS A 72 5.09 8.37 7.17
N TYR A 73 5.10 7.29 6.42
CA TYR A 73 4.13 7.06 5.35
C TYR A 73 3.93 5.57 5.07
N PHE A 74 2.85 5.26 4.39
CA PHE A 74 2.51 3.90 3.97
C PHE A 74 2.49 3.82 2.44
N VAL A 75 2.89 2.65 1.92
CA VAL A 75 2.88 2.34 0.49
C VAL A 75 2.08 1.08 0.27
N THR A 76 1.03 1.17 -0.52
CA THR A 76 0.25 0.00 -0.93
C THR A 76 0.80 -0.61 -2.20
N THR A 77 0.61 -1.91 -2.38
CA THR A 77 1.08 -2.64 -3.56
C THR A 77 0.01 -3.57 -4.13
N TYR A 78 0.11 -3.91 -5.39
CA TYR A 78 -0.86 -4.80 -6.05
C TYR A 78 -0.61 -6.29 -5.82
N GLY A 79 0.25 -6.68 -4.90
CA GLY A 79 0.49 -8.10 -4.64
C GLY A 79 1.40 -8.37 -3.47
N THR A 80 2.24 -7.42 -3.12
CA THR A 80 3.27 -7.58 -2.09
C THR A 80 2.90 -6.90 -0.77
N GLY A 81 1.60 -6.69 -0.52
CA GLY A 81 1.08 -6.18 0.75
C GLY A 81 1.18 -4.67 0.93
N LEU A 82 1.41 -4.26 2.17
CA LEU A 82 1.46 -2.88 2.62
C LEU A 82 2.79 -2.64 3.36
N PHE A 83 3.47 -1.56 3.02
CA PHE A 83 4.73 -1.16 3.64
C PHE A 83 4.54 0.08 4.50
N GLU A 84 5.05 0.03 5.73
CA GLU A 84 5.16 1.18 6.64
C GLU A 84 6.60 1.70 6.62
N MET A 85 6.76 2.98 6.29
CA MET A 85 8.04 3.59 5.99
C MET A 85 8.32 4.77 6.91
N GLN A 86 9.60 4.94 7.29
CA GLN A 86 10.12 6.15 7.93
C GLN A 86 11.29 6.68 7.08
N GLY A 87 11.04 7.69 6.26
CA GLY A 87 12.00 8.05 5.21
C GLY A 87 12.29 6.85 4.30
N ASP A 88 13.54 6.44 4.18
CA ASP A 88 13.97 5.29 3.37
C ASP A 88 13.93 3.95 4.14
N LYS A 89 13.59 4.00 5.43
CA LYS A 89 13.59 2.81 6.27
C LYS A 89 12.23 2.14 6.26
N VAL A 90 12.21 0.83 6.04
CA VAL A 90 11.04 -0.01 6.26
C VAL A 90 10.88 -0.25 7.75
N LEU A 91 9.77 0.21 8.34
CA LEU A 91 9.41 -0.09 9.72
C LEU A 91 8.70 -1.44 9.82
N ASN A 92 7.74 -1.66 8.93
CA ASN A 92 6.95 -2.89 8.89
C ASN A 92 6.58 -3.25 7.44
N HIS A 93 6.50 -4.55 7.19
CA HIS A 93 5.94 -5.12 5.96
C HIS A 93 4.74 -5.98 6.36
N PHE A 94 3.55 -5.54 5.99
CA PHE A 94 2.29 -6.21 6.34
C PHE A 94 1.79 -7.06 5.19
N MET A 95 1.51 -8.32 5.53
CA MET A 95 1.01 -9.36 4.64
C MET A 95 -0.19 -10.06 5.29
N SER A 96 -0.76 -11.04 4.61
CA SER A 96 -1.91 -11.81 5.12
C SER A 96 -1.59 -12.71 6.32
N ASP A 97 -0.33 -12.97 6.62
CA ASP A 97 0.12 -13.79 7.73
C ASP A 97 0.44 -13.02 9.00
N ASN A 98 0.57 -11.68 8.92
CA ASN A 98 0.91 -10.82 10.06
C ASN A 98 0.00 -9.60 10.24
N SER A 99 -1.14 -9.56 9.52
CA SER A 99 -2.11 -8.48 9.57
C SER A 99 -3.52 -8.97 9.23
N THR A 100 -4.51 -8.09 9.15
CA THR A 100 -5.85 -8.42 8.63
C THR A 100 -5.96 -8.30 7.11
N LEU A 101 -4.85 -8.04 6.41
CA LEU A 101 -4.83 -8.10 4.96
C LEU A 101 -5.11 -9.53 4.49
N THR A 102 -5.88 -9.65 3.41
CA THR A 102 -6.19 -10.95 2.81
C THR A 102 -5.41 -11.19 1.53
N THR A 103 -5.26 -12.44 1.15
CA THR A 103 -4.60 -12.82 -0.10
C THR A 103 -5.59 -13.38 -1.10
N ALA A 104 -5.47 -12.99 -2.36
CA ALA A 104 -6.25 -13.55 -3.46
C ALA A 104 -5.79 -14.98 -3.84
N ALA A 105 -4.61 -15.42 -3.37
CA ALA A 105 -4.08 -16.75 -3.64
C ALA A 105 -3.37 -17.31 -2.40
N PRO A 106 -4.06 -18.09 -1.55
CA PRO A 106 -3.50 -18.62 -0.29
C PRO A 106 -2.21 -19.44 -0.46
N LEU A 107 -2.01 -20.06 -1.63
CA LEU A 107 -0.78 -20.81 -1.92
C LEU A 107 0.43 -19.90 -2.27
N TYR A 108 0.18 -18.62 -2.57
CA TYR A 108 1.21 -17.67 -2.99
C TYR A 108 0.99 -16.29 -2.36
N PRO A 109 0.88 -16.20 -1.03
CA PRO A 109 0.48 -14.96 -0.34
C PRO A 109 1.44 -13.81 -0.61
N LYS A 110 2.73 -14.05 -0.73
CA LYS A 110 3.76 -13.03 -0.97
C LYS A 110 3.65 -12.30 -2.32
N ASN A 111 2.84 -12.82 -3.25
CA ASN A 111 2.61 -12.22 -4.57
C ASN A 111 1.17 -11.78 -4.77
N TYR A 112 0.26 -12.11 -3.85
CA TYR A 112 -1.17 -11.92 -4.03
C TYR A 112 -1.88 -11.28 -2.82
N THR A 113 -1.14 -10.71 -1.88
CA THR A 113 -1.72 -9.82 -0.85
C THR A 113 -1.89 -8.43 -1.49
N ARG A 114 -3.08 -8.21 -2.07
CA ARG A 114 -3.39 -7.00 -2.83
C ARG A 114 -3.91 -5.91 -1.90
N CYS A 115 -3.15 -4.83 -1.78
CA CYS A 115 -3.57 -3.61 -1.12
C CYS A 115 -3.53 -2.50 -2.16
N VAL A 116 -4.69 -1.98 -2.57
CA VAL A 116 -4.77 -1.12 -3.77
C VAL A 116 -4.92 0.36 -3.46
N GLY A 117 -5.24 0.72 -2.24
CA GLY A 117 -5.34 2.10 -1.80
C GLY A 117 -5.41 2.21 -0.29
N ALA A 118 -4.95 3.33 0.24
CA ALA A 118 -5.03 3.62 1.66
C ALA A 118 -5.28 5.10 1.92
N GLN A 119 -5.80 5.41 3.11
CA GLN A 119 -5.94 6.76 3.65
C GLN A 119 -5.71 6.74 5.15
N ILE A 120 -5.25 7.85 5.72
CA ILE A 120 -5.14 8.04 7.17
C ILE A 120 -6.17 9.07 7.61
N ASP A 121 -6.99 8.72 8.60
CA ASP A 121 -7.98 9.64 9.15
C ASP A 121 -7.37 10.64 10.16
N SER A 122 -8.18 11.59 10.61
CA SER A 122 -7.74 12.63 11.57
C SER A 122 -7.31 12.08 12.94
N LYS A 123 -7.66 10.84 13.26
CA LYS A 123 -7.23 10.13 14.48
C LYS A 123 -5.92 9.35 14.26
N GLY A 124 -5.42 9.31 13.03
CA GLY A 124 -4.23 8.57 12.65
C GLY A 124 -4.47 7.09 12.42
N THR A 125 -5.73 6.68 12.23
CA THR A 125 -6.05 5.32 11.80
C THR A 125 -5.78 5.19 10.30
N LEU A 126 -4.97 4.23 9.92
CA LEU A 126 -4.79 3.85 8.54
C LEU A 126 -5.98 2.98 8.10
N TRP A 127 -6.61 3.37 7.02
CA TRP A 127 -7.66 2.61 6.33
C TRP A 127 -7.11 2.11 5.01
N ALA A 128 -7.34 0.84 4.66
CA ALA A 128 -6.83 0.26 3.43
C ALA A 128 -7.88 -0.60 2.73
N VAL A 129 -7.89 -0.53 1.40
CA VAL A 129 -8.74 -1.35 0.53
C VAL A 129 -7.95 -2.56 0.07
N VAL A 130 -8.52 -3.74 0.31
CA VAL A 130 -7.88 -5.03 0.04
C VAL A 130 -8.64 -5.76 -1.07
N GLY A 131 -7.92 -6.26 -2.04
CA GLY A 131 -8.45 -7.07 -3.14
C GLY A 131 -8.22 -8.55 -2.91
N GLY A 132 -9.19 -9.23 -2.30
CA GLY A 132 -9.15 -10.69 -2.12
C GLY A 132 -10.53 -11.29 -2.29
N GLU A 133 -10.60 -12.52 -2.81
CA GLU A 133 -11.89 -13.20 -3.05
C GLU A 133 -12.62 -13.62 -1.77
N ASN A 134 -11.92 -13.74 -0.64
CA ASN A 134 -12.46 -14.34 0.59
C ASN A 134 -12.08 -13.54 1.84
N GLY A 135 -12.34 -12.24 1.86
CA GLY A 135 -12.04 -11.46 3.05
C GLY A 135 -12.66 -10.07 3.04
N PRO A 136 -12.58 -9.36 4.16
CA PRO A 136 -13.13 -8.01 4.26
C PRO A 136 -12.41 -7.07 3.27
N PRO A 137 -13.16 -6.33 2.45
CA PRO A 137 -12.57 -5.43 1.46
C PRO A 137 -11.98 -4.16 2.10
N LEU A 138 -12.36 -3.83 3.32
CA LEU A 138 -11.88 -2.69 4.06
C LEU A 138 -11.26 -3.13 5.39
N VAL A 139 -10.00 -2.79 5.58
CA VAL A 139 -9.25 -3.05 6.80
C VAL A 139 -8.73 -1.74 7.39
N TYR A 140 -8.42 -1.76 8.69
CA TYR A 140 -7.80 -0.63 9.35
C TYR A 140 -6.69 -1.05 10.30
N LYS A 141 -5.74 -0.15 10.51
CA LYS A 141 -4.67 -0.25 11.52
C LYS A 141 -4.70 1.02 12.37
N LYS A 142 -4.90 0.86 13.68
CA LYS A 142 -4.81 1.96 14.63
C LYS A 142 -3.34 2.32 14.91
N ARG A 143 -3.10 3.49 15.50
CA ARG A 143 -1.75 3.93 15.90
C ARG A 143 -1.09 3.02 16.93
N ASP A 144 -1.86 2.40 17.81
CA ASP A 144 -1.37 1.45 18.81
C ASP A 144 -0.99 0.08 18.23
N GLY A 145 -1.19 -0.10 16.92
CA GLY A 145 -0.88 -1.33 16.20
C GLY A 145 -2.04 -2.31 16.08
N GLU A 146 -3.20 -2.02 16.67
CA GLU A 146 -4.39 -2.87 16.53
C GLU A 146 -4.89 -2.87 15.09
N TRP A 147 -5.10 -4.04 14.54
CA TRP A 147 -5.71 -4.28 13.25
C TRP A 147 -7.17 -4.69 13.40
N GLY A 148 -8.01 -4.24 12.45
CA GLY A 148 -9.38 -4.68 12.32
C GLY A 148 -9.88 -4.59 10.90
N SER A 149 -11.13 -5.02 10.69
CA SER A 149 -11.75 -5.03 9.37
C SER A 149 -13.22 -4.72 9.44
N ILE A 150 -13.77 -4.23 8.32
CA ILE A 150 -15.20 -3.99 8.15
C ILE A 150 -15.69 -4.82 6.97
N CYS A 151 -16.65 -5.69 7.25
CA CYS A 151 -17.25 -6.58 6.28
C CYS A 151 -18.77 -6.35 6.19
N GLN A 152 -19.19 -5.12 5.98
CA GLN A 152 -20.63 -4.79 5.89
C GLN A 152 -21.27 -5.32 4.58
N PHE A 153 -20.48 -5.74 3.61
CA PHE A 153 -20.92 -6.16 2.27
C PHE A 153 -20.30 -7.49 1.82
N CYS A 154 -19.76 -8.30 2.72
CA CYS A 154 -19.10 -9.56 2.35
C CYS A 154 -20.04 -10.57 1.72
N ASP A 155 -21.33 -10.49 2.03
CA ASP A 155 -22.35 -11.43 1.50
C ASP A 155 -22.94 -11.00 0.16
N VAL A 156 -22.56 -9.83 -0.37
CA VAL A 156 -23.18 -9.22 -1.56
C VAL A 156 -22.30 -9.31 -2.81
N TYR A 157 -21.00 -9.61 -2.67
CA TYR A 157 -20.06 -9.60 -3.77
C TYR A 157 -19.51 -10.99 -4.11
N ASP A 158 -20.21 -11.66 -5.01
CA ASP A 158 -19.68 -12.78 -5.77
C ASP A 158 -19.10 -12.20 -7.07
N GLY A 159 -17.78 -11.96 -7.10
CA GLY A 159 -17.08 -11.60 -8.34
C GLY A 159 -16.49 -10.19 -8.45
N GLY A 160 -15.35 -9.97 -7.88
CA GLY A 160 -14.18 -9.39 -8.57
C GLY A 160 -14.13 -7.91 -8.95
N ILE A 161 -15.05 -7.03 -8.57
CA ILE A 161 -14.90 -5.58 -8.81
C ILE A 161 -14.61 -4.88 -7.49
N LEU A 162 -13.40 -4.32 -7.38
CA LEU A 162 -12.99 -3.53 -6.23
C LEU A 162 -13.74 -2.19 -6.21
N PRO A 163 -14.42 -1.84 -5.13
CA PRO A 163 -14.92 -0.48 -4.97
C PRO A 163 -13.75 0.46 -4.78
N VAL A 164 -13.63 1.46 -5.61
CA VAL A 164 -12.73 2.59 -5.38
C VAL A 164 -13.42 3.51 -4.37
N VAL A 165 -12.94 3.51 -3.14
CA VAL A 165 -13.45 4.41 -2.11
C VAL A 165 -12.58 5.65 -2.05
N TYR A 166 -13.10 6.77 -2.51
CA TYR A 166 -12.52 8.08 -2.24
C TYR A 166 -13.05 8.58 -0.90
N LEU A 167 -12.23 8.55 0.13
CA LEU A 167 -12.53 9.27 1.36
C LEU A 167 -12.15 10.75 1.15
N LYS A 168 -13.15 11.61 1.01
CA LYS A 168 -12.94 13.05 1.02
C LYS A 168 -12.60 13.49 2.44
N SER A 169 -11.40 14.05 2.64
CA SER A 169 -11.00 14.75 3.85
C SER A 169 -11.77 16.06 4.01
#